data_35154458341efa7dff4352114a08eaa8
#
_entry.id   35154458341efa7dff4352114a08eaa8
#
_cell.length_a   1.000
_cell.length_b   1.000
_cell.length_c   1.000
_cell.angle_alpha   90.00
_cell.angle_beta   90.00
_cell.angle_gamma   90.00
#
_symmetry.space_group_name_H-M   'P 1'
#
loop_
_entity.id
_entity.type
_entity.pdbx_description
1 polymer ?
#
loop_
_entity_poly.entity_id
_entity_poly.type
_entity_poly.pdbx_seq_one_letter_code
_entity_poly.pdbx_strand_id
1 'polypeptide(L)'
;MEQGQIGEIEEILINAFPAVEREIYDGWILNFSGGYTYRANCIYPFYHSTYDLEEKVIYCENQYRELLLPAVYKMTEAIPKALDELLEVRGYKNVKYVDVLHCRLEGWTAPKMKCPEHDYEVIRMHRMDEEWLEGVNQLIDIPY
;
A
#
# COMPACT_ATOMS: atom_id res chain seq x y z
N MET A 1 -14.17 -1.49 13.70
CA MET A 1 -13.38 -2.71 13.44
C MET A 1 -12.46 -2.93 14.63
N GLU A 2 -12.24 -4.18 15.06
CA GLU A 2 -11.23 -4.45 16.10
C GLU A 2 -9.83 -4.21 15.55
N GLN A 3 -8.91 -3.71 16.38
CA GLN A 3 -7.53 -3.42 15.96
C GLN A 3 -6.84 -4.60 15.27
N GLY A 4 -7.12 -5.84 15.71
CA GLY A 4 -6.60 -7.05 15.09
C GLY A 4 -7.05 -7.25 13.65
N GLN A 5 -8.30 -6.91 13.33
CA GLN A 5 -8.82 -7.01 11.95
C GLN A 5 -8.19 -5.98 11.01
N ILE A 6 -7.93 -4.78 11.51
CA ILE A 6 -7.21 -3.75 10.72
C ILE A 6 -5.83 -4.28 10.35
N GLY A 7 -5.14 -4.89 11.32
CA GLY A 7 -3.84 -5.49 11.12
C GLY A 7 -3.80 -6.54 10.01
N GLU A 8 -4.70 -7.51 10.07
CA GLU A 8 -4.81 -8.57 9.05
C GLU A 8 -5.08 -8.01 7.65
N ILE A 9 -5.95 -7.01 7.55
CA ILE A 9 -6.25 -6.36 6.27
C ILE A 9 -5.03 -5.61 5.73
N GLU A 10 -4.30 -4.91 6.58
CA GLU A 10 -3.09 -4.19 6.19
C GLU A 10 -2.00 -5.15 5.68
N GLU A 11 -1.79 -6.29 6.32
CA GLU A 11 -0.86 -7.31 5.84
C GLU A 11 -1.25 -7.85 4.46
N ILE A 12 -2.54 -8.11 4.24
CA ILE A 12 -3.03 -8.53 2.91
C ILE A 12 -2.75 -7.46 1.87
N LEU A 13 -3.02 -6.19 2.18
CA LEU A 13 -2.80 -5.07 1.25
C LEU A 13 -1.31 -4.86 0.91
N ILE A 14 -0.42 -4.96 1.90
CA ILE A 14 1.03 -4.87 1.71
C ILE A 14 1.56 -6.00 0.82
N ASN A 15 1.03 -7.21 0.99
CA ASN A 15 1.42 -8.37 0.21
C ASN A 15 0.82 -8.38 -1.20
N ALA A 16 -0.40 -7.84 -1.37
CA ALA A 16 -1.05 -7.76 -2.66
C ALA A 16 -0.42 -6.71 -3.60
N PHE A 17 0.26 -5.72 -3.04
CA PHE A 17 0.92 -4.67 -3.82
C PHE A 17 2.36 -4.44 -3.29
N PRO A 18 3.29 -5.35 -3.63
CA PRO A 18 4.65 -5.26 -3.15
C PRO A 18 5.39 -4.05 -3.75
N ALA A 19 6.23 -3.42 -2.94
CA ALA A 19 7.18 -2.43 -3.43
C ALA A 19 8.38 -3.11 -4.11
N VAL A 20 9.09 -2.36 -4.94
CA VAL A 20 10.35 -2.81 -5.59
C VAL A 20 11.42 -3.05 -4.53
N GLU A 21 11.54 -2.13 -3.59
CA GLU A 21 12.44 -2.24 -2.45
C GLU A 21 11.66 -2.03 -1.15
N ARG A 22 12.08 -2.72 -0.11
CA ARG A 22 11.46 -2.65 1.21
C ARG A 22 12.50 -2.70 2.30
N GLU A 23 12.35 -1.84 3.27
CA GLU A 23 13.10 -1.86 4.52
C GLU A 23 12.15 -2.07 5.70
N ILE A 24 12.62 -2.79 6.72
CA ILE A 24 11.91 -2.90 8.01
C ILE A 24 12.80 -2.23 9.06
N TYR A 25 12.27 -1.21 9.69
CA TYR A 25 12.96 -0.45 10.73
C TYR A 25 12.12 -0.41 12.01
N ASP A 26 12.56 -1.10 13.03
CA ASP A 26 11.91 -1.23 14.35
C ASP A 26 10.37 -1.37 14.25
N GLY A 27 9.91 -2.36 13.45
CA GLY A 27 8.49 -2.66 13.26
C GLY A 27 7.77 -1.77 12.23
N TRP A 28 8.41 -0.74 11.68
CA TRP A 28 7.87 0.02 10.57
C TRP A 28 8.35 -0.53 9.24
N ILE A 29 7.48 -0.50 8.23
CA ILE A 29 7.80 -0.94 6.88
C ILE A 29 7.91 0.29 5.98
N LEU A 30 9.07 0.48 5.38
CA LEU A 30 9.35 1.53 4.42
C LEU A 30 9.35 0.91 3.01
N ASN A 31 8.50 1.40 2.14
CA ASN A 31 8.38 0.94 0.76
C ASN A 31 8.92 1.96 -0.22
N PHE A 32 9.72 1.50 -1.19
CA PHE A 32 10.34 2.34 -2.21
C PHE A 32 10.08 1.76 -3.60
N SER A 33 9.54 2.55 -4.51
CA SER A 33 9.23 2.18 -5.90
C SER A 33 9.34 3.39 -6.83
N GLY A 34 10.39 4.17 -6.69
CA GLY A 34 10.69 5.31 -7.58
C GLY A 34 9.60 6.40 -7.64
N GLY A 35 8.73 6.50 -6.63
CA GLY A 35 7.66 7.51 -6.59
C GLY A 35 6.42 7.19 -7.44
N TYR A 36 6.33 6.04 -8.07
CA TYR A 36 5.24 5.67 -8.98
C TYR A 36 3.83 5.80 -8.34
N THR A 37 3.65 5.38 -7.10
CA THR A 37 2.37 5.51 -6.38
C THR A 37 2.60 5.59 -4.88
N TYR A 38 1.77 6.30 -4.15
CA TYR A 38 1.87 6.37 -2.69
C TYR A 38 1.83 4.99 -2.03
N ARG A 39 1.01 4.06 -2.53
CA ARG A 39 0.88 2.72 -1.96
C ARG A 39 2.19 1.93 -1.97
N ALA A 40 3.01 2.11 -2.99
CA ALA A 40 4.30 1.48 -3.12
C ALA A 40 5.48 2.36 -2.63
N ASN A 41 5.20 3.59 -2.18
CA ASN A 41 6.18 4.55 -1.70
C ASN A 41 5.68 5.21 -0.41
N CYS A 42 5.38 4.41 0.61
CA CYS A 42 4.96 4.93 1.89
C CYS A 42 5.48 4.11 3.06
N ILE A 43 5.44 4.73 4.21
CA ILE A 43 5.80 4.18 5.49
C ILE A 43 4.54 3.60 6.13
N TYR A 44 4.61 2.34 6.53
CA TYR A 44 3.58 1.65 7.32
C TYR A 44 4.07 1.52 8.76
N PRO A 45 3.62 2.34 9.69
CA PRO A 45 3.99 2.25 11.12
C PRO A 45 3.16 1.16 11.81
N PHE A 46 3.42 -0.10 11.44
CA PHE A 46 2.43 -1.16 11.59
C PHE A 46 2.67 -2.08 12.78
N TYR A 47 3.91 -2.55 12.96
CA TYR A 47 4.23 -3.47 14.06
C TYR A 47 4.72 -2.73 15.29
N HIS A 48 4.78 -3.48 16.40
CA HIS A 48 5.31 -2.96 17.66
C HIS A 48 6.70 -2.35 17.47
N SER A 49 6.89 -1.21 18.11
CA SER A 49 8.06 -0.35 18.01
C SER A 49 8.67 -0.15 19.38
N THR A 50 9.99 -0.09 19.46
CA THR A 50 10.75 0.05 20.70
C THR A 50 11.57 1.34 20.77
N TYR A 51 11.92 1.91 19.61
CA TYR A 51 12.68 3.14 19.55
C TYR A 51 11.82 4.36 19.80
N ASP A 52 12.47 5.46 20.12
CA ASP A 52 11.80 6.76 20.26
C ASP A 52 11.09 7.15 18.97
N LEU A 53 9.88 7.69 19.13
CA LEU A 53 8.99 7.97 18.00
C LEU A 53 9.54 9.08 17.08
N GLU A 54 10.12 10.12 17.69
CA GLU A 54 10.70 11.23 16.95
C GLU A 54 11.96 10.81 16.19
N GLU A 55 12.82 10.01 16.80
CA GLU A 55 14.01 9.45 16.15
C GLU A 55 13.63 8.60 14.94
N LYS A 56 12.56 7.81 15.05
CA LYS A 56 12.05 6.99 13.94
C LYS A 56 11.52 7.83 12.80
N VAL A 57 10.76 8.87 13.11
CA VAL A 57 10.25 9.79 12.07
C VAL A 57 11.41 10.46 11.35
N ILE A 58 12.42 10.94 12.06
CA ILE A 58 13.63 11.55 11.48
C ILE A 58 14.36 10.54 10.59
N TYR A 59 14.53 9.31 11.05
CA TYR A 59 15.14 8.25 10.24
C TYR A 59 14.40 8.04 8.91
N CYS A 60 13.10 7.83 8.98
CA CYS A 60 12.27 7.63 7.79
C CYS A 60 12.34 8.84 6.83
N GLU A 61 12.24 10.05 7.34
CA GLU A 61 12.38 11.27 6.52
C GLU A 61 13.72 11.32 5.79
N ASN A 62 14.80 10.90 6.45
CA ASN A 62 16.14 10.88 5.84
C ASN A 62 16.21 9.86 4.71
N GLN A 63 15.68 8.61 4.91
CA GLN A 63 15.67 7.58 3.88
C GLN A 63 14.93 8.04 2.61
N TYR A 64 13.74 8.64 2.77
CA TYR A 64 13.00 9.16 1.63
C TYR A 64 13.67 10.37 0.98
N ARG A 65 14.30 11.24 1.77
CA ARG A 65 15.04 12.40 1.26
C ARG A 65 16.24 12.01 0.41
N GLU A 66 16.99 10.97 0.81
CA GLU A 66 18.12 10.45 0.03
C GLU A 66 17.70 9.95 -1.35
N LEU A 67 16.48 9.44 -1.46
CA LEU A 67 15.88 8.99 -2.72
C LEU A 67 15.13 10.09 -3.48
N LEU A 68 15.15 11.33 -2.98
CA LEU A 68 14.39 12.46 -3.51
C LEU A 68 12.87 12.22 -3.56
N LEU A 69 12.36 11.41 -2.64
CA LEU A 69 10.95 11.08 -2.49
C LEU A 69 10.32 11.79 -1.28
N PRO A 70 9.03 12.12 -1.32
CA PRO A 70 8.33 12.58 -0.13
C PRO A 70 8.14 11.44 0.87
N ALA A 71 8.37 11.70 2.15
CA ALA A 71 7.99 10.76 3.21
C ALA A 71 6.46 10.80 3.37
N VAL A 72 5.80 9.70 3.08
CA VAL A 72 4.34 9.54 3.17
C VAL A 72 4.02 8.45 4.17
N TYR A 73 3.19 8.73 5.16
CA TYR A 73 2.76 7.77 6.16
C TYR A 73 1.36 7.24 5.82
N LYS A 74 1.18 5.93 5.87
CA LYS A 74 -0.15 5.33 5.82
C LYS A 74 -0.69 5.25 7.25
N MET A 75 -1.67 6.07 7.54
CA MET A 75 -2.31 6.14 8.85
C MET A 75 -3.62 5.33 8.85
N THR A 76 -3.86 4.60 9.93
CA THR A 76 -5.10 3.86 10.20
C THR A 76 -5.53 4.07 11.65
N GLU A 77 -6.75 3.69 11.99
CA GLU A 77 -7.26 3.77 13.36
C GLU A 77 -6.50 2.87 14.37
N ALA A 78 -5.70 1.90 13.87
CA ALA A 78 -4.88 1.04 14.71
C ALA A 78 -3.56 1.68 15.14
N ILE A 79 -3.16 2.79 14.52
CA ILE A 79 -1.90 3.47 14.78
C ILE A 79 -2.06 4.41 15.99
N PRO A 80 -1.07 4.45 16.89
CA PRO A 80 -1.13 5.34 18.05
C PRO A 80 -1.28 6.81 17.67
N LYS A 81 -2.19 7.51 18.34
CA LYS A 81 -2.44 8.96 18.13
C LYS A 81 -1.18 9.82 18.30
N ALA A 82 -0.26 9.40 19.15
CA ALA A 82 1.00 10.12 19.36
C ALA A 82 1.80 10.30 18.06
N LEU A 83 1.73 9.33 17.10
CA LEU A 83 2.38 9.51 15.82
C LEU A 83 1.63 10.55 14.96
N ASP A 84 0.31 10.53 14.94
CA ASP A 84 -0.49 11.50 14.19
C ASP A 84 -0.23 12.93 14.69
N GLU A 85 -0.25 13.13 15.99
CA GLU A 85 0.08 14.41 16.65
C GLU A 85 1.51 14.88 16.33
N LEU A 86 2.50 13.98 16.35
CA LEU A 86 3.88 14.30 15.99
C LEU A 86 4.00 14.72 14.51
N LEU A 87 3.35 13.98 13.61
CA LEU A 87 3.36 14.29 12.19
C LEU A 87 2.69 15.64 11.90
N GLU A 88 1.58 15.96 12.58
CA GLU A 88 0.91 17.25 12.46
C GLU A 88 1.83 18.41 12.90
N VAL A 89 2.50 18.28 14.05
CA VAL A 89 3.47 19.28 14.54
C VAL A 89 4.63 19.46 13.57
N ARG A 90 5.05 18.41 12.87
CA ARG A 90 6.09 18.44 11.84
C ARG A 90 5.62 18.97 10.47
N GLY A 91 4.35 19.35 10.36
CA GLY A 91 3.77 19.97 9.18
C GLY A 91 3.25 19.00 8.12
N TYR A 92 3.10 17.72 8.45
CA TYR A 92 2.42 16.76 7.58
C TYR A 92 0.94 17.10 7.43
N LYS A 93 0.38 16.73 6.28
CA LYS A 93 -1.03 16.96 5.97
C LYS A 93 -1.65 15.70 5.38
N ASN A 94 -2.93 15.49 5.66
CA ASN A 94 -3.70 14.44 4.99
C ASN A 94 -3.83 14.77 3.49
N VAL A 95 -3.28 13.91 2.64
CA VAL A 95 -3.31 14.09 1.19
C VAL A 95 -4.36 13.22 0.52
N LYS A 96 -4.75 12.11 1.16
CA LYS A 96 -5.70 11.17 0.59
C LYS A 96 -6.38 10.33 1.67
N TYR A 97 -7.72 10.25 1.60
CA TYR A 97 -8.51 9.30 2.37
C TYR A 97 -8.88 8.11 1.48
N VAL A 98 -8.81 6.92 2.04
CA VAL A 98 -9.14 5.67 1.34
C VAL A 98 -10.00 4.81 2.26
N ASP A 99 -11.18 4.44 1.80
CA ASP A 99 -12.03 3.46 2.46
C ASP A 99 -11.61 2.04 2.01
N VAL A 100 -11.39 1.16 2.98
CA VAL A 100 -11.15 -0.26 2.73
C VAL A 100 -12.41 -1.04 3.00
N LEU A 101 -12.99 -1.62 1.96
CA LEU A 101 -14.21 -2.40 2.05
C LEU A 101 -13.88 -3.88 2.23
N HIS A 102 -14.49 -4.50 3.23
CA HIS A 102 -14.36 -5.93 3.52
C HIS A 102 -15.74 -6.62 3.40
N CYS A 103 -15.78 -7.77 2.74
CA CYS A 103 -16.98 -8.57 2.57
C CYS A 103 -16.68 -10.05 2.85
N ARG A 104 -17.55 -10.70 3.63
CA ARG A 104 -17.51 -12.17 3.78
C ARG A 104 -18.16 -12.80 2.56
N LEU A 105 -17.49 -13.81 2.00
CA LEU A 105 -18.00 -14.56 0.84
C LEU A 105 -18.69 -15.88 1.20
N GLU A 106 -18.91 -16.17 2.49
CA GLU A 106 -19.64 -17.35 2.93
C GLU A 106 -21.07 -17.32 2.37
N GLY A 107 -21.44 -18.36 1.65
CA GLY A 107 -22.74 -18.47 1.00
C GLY A 107 -22.95 -17.55 -0.23
N TRP A 108 -21.93 -16.79 -0.62
CA TRP A 108 -21.99 -15.99 -1.82
C TRP A 108 -21.82 -16.87 -3.07
N THR A 109 -22.74 -16.77 -3.99
CA THR A 109 -22.62 -17.35 -5.33
C THR A 109 -22.44 -16.24 -6.34
N ALA A 110 -21.45 -16.38 -7.20
CA ALA A 110 -21.22 -15.39 -8.26
C ALA A 110 -22.51 -15.21 -9.09
N PRO A 111 -23.02 -13.99 -9.24
CA PRO A 111 -24.14 -13.76 -10.16
C PRO A 111 -23.71 -14.23 -11.54
N LYS A 112 -24.63 -14.91 -12.26
CA LYS A 112 -24.40 -15.23 -13.66
C LYS A 112 -24.32 -13.89 -14.41
N MET A 113 -23.11 -13.40 -14.62
CA MET A 113 -22.91 -12.23 -15.46
C MET A 113 -23.34 -12.62 -16.90
N LYS A 114 -24.36 -11.97 -17.42
CA LYS A 114 -24.55 -11.92 -18.85
C LYS A 114 -23.45 -11.04 -19.39
N CYS A 115 -22.39 -11.62 -19.96
CA CYS A 115 -21.44 -10.85 -20.75
C CYS A 115 -22.21 -10.17 -21.86
N PRO A 116 -22.08 -8.84 -22.02
CA PRO A 116 -22.60 -8.19 -23.21
C PRO A 116 -21.86 -8.74 -24.44
N GLU A 117 -22.54 -8.91 -25.52
CA GLU A 117 -22.29 -9.27 -26.94
C GLU A 117 -20.85 -9.56 -27.44
N HIS A 118 -19.84 -9.65 -26.58
CA HIS A 118 -18.48 -9.98 -26.97
C HIS A 118 -18.05 -11.28 -26.28
N ASP A 119 -17.57 -12.22 -27.07
CA ASP A 119 -16.91 -13.43 -26.57
C ASP A 119 -15.55 -13.03 -25.95
N TYR A 120 -15.46 -13.03 -24.61
CA TYR A 120 -14.20 -12.87 -23.90
C TYR A 120 -13.66 -14.26 -23.55
N GLU A 121 -12.42 -14.51 -23.90
CA GLU A 121 -11.66 -15.63 -23.39
C GLU A 121 -10.88 -15.20 -22.15
N VAL A 122 -11.05 -15.91 -21.04
CA VAL A 122 -10.27 -15.69 -19.81
C VAL A 122 -9.14 -16.71 -19.77
N ILE A 123 -7.94 -16.26 -20.01
CA ILE A 123 -6.74 -17.09 -19.97
C ILE A 123 -6.05 -16.89 -18.62
N ARG A 124 -5.88 -17.98 -17.88
CA ARG A 124 -5.08 -17.97 -16.64
C ARG A 124 -3.65 -18.35 -16.96
N MET A 125 -2.74 -17.39 -16.78
CA MET A 125 -1.32 -17.60 -16.99
C MET A 125 -0.60 -17.84 -15.64
N HIS A 126 0.38 -18.75 -15.63
CA HIS A 126 1.21 -19.01 -14.46
C HIS A 126 2.46 -18.13 -14.40
N ARG A 127 2.80 -17.48 -15.50
CA ARG A 127 3.92 -16.55 -15.63
C ARG A 127 3.49 -15.40 -16.55
N MET A 128 4.03 -14.23 -16.27
CA MET A 128 3.97 -13.11 -17.21
C MET A 128 4.97 -13.40 -18.32
N ASP A 129 4.53 -13.30 -19.58
CA ASP A 129 5.37 -13.36 -20.77
C ASP A 129 5.45 -11.97 -21.44
N GLU A 130 6.22 -11.88 -22.50
CA GLU A 130 6.44 -10.62 -23.22
C GLU A 130 5.11 -10.11 -23.86
N GLU A 131 4.27 -10.99 -24.37
CA GLU A 131 2.98 -10.63 -24.96
C GLU A 131 2.03 -10.02 -23.93
N TRP A 132 2.01 -10.59 -22.71
CA TRP A 132 1.24 -10.05 -21.60
C TRP A 132 1.75 -8.66 -21.17
N LEU A 133 3.08 -8.50 -21.08
CA LEU A 133 3.71 -7.23 -20.74
C LEU A 133 3.43 -6.15 -21.80
N GLU A 134 3.54 -6.49 -23.07
CA GLU A 134 3.21 -5.57 -24.16
C GLU A 134 1.74 -5.14 -24.10
N GLY A 135 0.81 -6.08 -23.88
CA GLY A 135 -0.61 -5.78 -23.72
C GLY A 135 -0.90 -4.85 -22.55
N VAL A 136 -0.28 -5.09 -21.39
CA VAL A 136 -0.40 -4.22 -20.22
C VAL A 136 0.15 -2.83 -20.51
N ASN A 137 1.33 -2.74 -21.11
CA ASN A 137 1.95 -1.45 -21.43
C ASN A 137 1.14 -0.62 -22.44
N GLN A 138 0.38 -1.25 -23.31
CA GLN A 138 -0.55 -0.55 -24.20
C GLN A 138 -1.80 -0.02 -23.50
N LEU A 139 -2.20 -0.65 -22.39
CA LEU A 139 -3.40 -0.26 -21.64
C LEU A 139 -3.12 0.72 -20.50
N ILE A 140 -1.91 0.72 -19.98
CA ILE A 140 -1.50 1.55 -18.86
C ILE A 140 -0.51 2.58 -19.39
N ASP A 141 -0.94 3.84 -19.44
CA ASP A 141 -0.05 4.98 -19.74
C ASP A 141 0.84 5.19 -18.50
N ILE A 142 1.96 4.48 -18.44
CA ILE A 142 2.95 4.61 -17.36
C ILE A 142 3.91 5.71 -17.79
N PRO A 143 3.90 6.89 -17.16
CA PRO A 143 4.95 7.86 -17.38
C PRO A 143 6.28 7.29 -16.87
N TYR A 144 7.25 7.12 -17.75
CA TYR A 144 8.63 6.78 -17.42
C TYR A 144 9.36 7.98 -16.85
#